data_d8125b57c9cb4d427c2e11a375144091
#
_entry.id   d8125b57c9cb4d427c2e11a375144091
#
_cell.length_a   1.000
_cell.length_b   1.000
_cell.length_c   1.000
_cell.angle_alpha   90.00
_cell.angle_beta   90.00
_cell.angle_gamma   90.00
#
_symmetry.space_group_name_H-M   'P 1'
#
loop_
_entity.id
_entity.type
_entity.pdbx_description
1 polymer ?
#
loop_
_entity_poly.entity_id
_entity_poly.type
_entity_poly.pdbx_seq_one_letter_code
_entity_poly.pdbx_strand_id
1 'polypeptide(L)'
;MQTEYRNINQGGRARRPARHAANVRVPPQSGGQRAARVRQPEPYGYPAVPGPRTVRGARAAARRRQKRRRRLVTLGLACLTLAIVLLAVLRQTSAAQPAGTEGGAAGQSAALPTAAAPHEGPPYTIAIDAGHGGTDIGAEGVINEIQLTEATIGYLEGWLTQDENYTSVRTHAADTFSKNTERAAAANSAGASLLLSVHGNSDPYSSDSYGLECYPQPPGRTHHEDSLRLAHLIADKFGAAGQRLRGNAGVRYIYYAGDDESGYEKQVVEESDSTVYSEQTFGLLEKTDCPAVLVEQCFVTSEADVAAWGTDDGCRRAARLYYEAICEYFGTEPLPGT
;
A
#
# COMPACT_ATOMS: atom_id res chain seq x y z
N MET A 1 -9.41 -44.32 -29.29
CA MET A 1 -8.00 -44.63 -29.50
C MET A 1 -7.26 -44.17 -28.26
N GLN A 2 -6.92 -45.13 -27.39
CA GLN A 2 -6.10 -44.93 -26.21
C GLN A 2 -4.63 -45.05 -26.64
N THR A 3 -3.78 -44.18 -26.16
CA THR A 3 -2.33 -44.37 -26.25
C THR A 3 -1.73 -44.15 -24.86
N GLU A 4 -1.36 -45.28 -24.26
CA GLU A 4 -0.58 -45.39 -23.03
C GLU A 4 0.83 -44.81 -23.21
N TYR A 5 1.36 -44.11 -22.21
CA TYR A 5 2.79 -43.90 -22.04
C TYR A 5 3.33 -44.63 -20.81
N ARG A 6 4.19 -45.61 -21.10
CA ARG A 6 4.91 -46.43 -20.15
C ARG A 6 6.02 -45.68 -19.45
N ASN A 7 6.06 -45.87 -18.17
CA ASN A 7 7.16 -45.58 -17.24
C ASN A 7 8.35 -46.51 -17.49
N ILE A 8 9.56 -45.97 -17.69
CA ILE A 8 10.79 -46.75 -17.62
C ILE A 8 11.73 -46.13 -16.58
N ASN A 9 11.77 -46.79 -15.44
CA ASN A 9 12.71 -46.55 -14.37
C ASN A 9 13.87 -47.55 -14.55
N GLN A 10 15.11 -47.10 -14.82
CA GLN A 10 16.33 -47.94 -14.65
C GLN A 10 17.47 -47.10 -14.06
N GLY A 11 17.93 -47.59 -12.93
CA GLY A 11 19.01 -47.05 -12.16
C GLY A 11 20.39 -47.24 -12.77
N GLY A 12 21.27 -46.31 -12.48
CA GLY A 12 22.71 -46.40 -12.75
C GLY A 12 23.50 -45.79 -11.60
N ARG A 13 24.07 -46.66 -10.75
CA ARG A 13 25.06 -46.27 -9.71
C ARG A 13 26.35 -45.88 -10.40
N ALA A 14 26.81 -44.65 -10.28
CA ALA A 14 28.17 -44.23 -10.61
C ALA A 14 29.02 -44.06 -9.35
N ARG A 15 30.22 -44.69 -9.40
CA ARG A 15 31.22 -44.78 -8.33
C ARG A 15 31.95 -43.42 -8.13
N ARG A 16 32.27 -43.11 -6.88
CA ARG A 16 33.15 -41.99 -6.49
C ARG A 16 34.62 -42.34 -6.82
N PRO A 17 35.43 -41.41 -7.35
CA PRO A 17 36.86 -41.54 -7.34
C PRO A 17 37.51 -40.97 -6.06
N ALA A 18 38.60 -41.58 -5.66
CA ALA A 18 39.35 -41.36 -4.44
C ALA A 18 40.11 -40.02 -4.40
N ARG A 19 40.21 -39.44 -3.22
CA ARG A 19 41.03 -38.28 -2.91
C ARG A 19 42.52 -38.68 -2.83
N HIS A 20 43.39 -38.01 -3.60
CA HIS A 20 44.83 -37.94 -3.31
C HIS A 20 45.12 -36.59 -2.64
N ALA A 21 45.59 -36.65 -1.42
CA ALA A 21 46.14 -35.51 -0.69
C ALA A 21 47.62 -35.33 -1.11
N ALA A 22 47.96 -34.14 -1.60
CA ALA A 22 49.34 -33.71 -1.74
C ALA A 22 49.63 -32.61 -0.70
N ASN A 23 50.49 -32.95 0.27
CA ASN A 23 51.05 -32.00 1.24
C ASN A 23 52.07 -31.11 0.53
N VAL A 24 51.82 -29.79 0.48
CA VAL A 24 52.84 -28.78 0.18
C VAL A 24 53.06 -27.94 1.44
N ARG A 25 54.27 -28.06 2.01
CA ARG A 25 54.79 -27.21 3.09
C ARG A 25 55.19 -25.84 2.49
N VAL A 26 54.65 -24.74 3.06
CA VAL A 26 55.15 -23.39 2.80
C VAL A 26 55.86 -22.89 4.08
N PRO A 27 57.03 -22.26 3.97
CA PRO A 27 57.76 -21.74 5.12
C PRO A 27 57.21 -20.40 5.65
N PRO A 28 57.52 -20.02 6.89
CA PRO A 28 56.97 -18.82 7.52
C PRO A 28 57.72 -17.57 7.04
N GLN A 29 57.01 -16.55 6.60
CA GLN A 29 57.51 -15.17 6.47
C GLN A 29 57.08 -14.33 7.66
N SER A 30 58.08 -13.80 8.35
CA SER A 30 57.99 -12.77 9.37
C SER A 30 57.86 -11.40 8.70
N GLY A 31 56.95 -10.54 9.20
CA GLY A 31 56.91 -9.14 8.80
C GLY A 31 55.59 -8.49 9.20
N GLY A 32 55.59 -7.88 10.39
CA GLY A 32 54.42 -7.17 10.91
C GLY A 32 54.15 -5.85 10.19
N GLN A 33 52.90 -5.66 9.83
CA GLN A 33 52.31 -4.34 9.70
C GLN A 33 50.89 -4.39 10.26
N ARG A 34 50.63 -3.56 11.29
CA ARG A 34 49.28 -3.39 11.88
C ARG A 34 48.38 -2.71 10.84
N ALA A 35 47.52 -3.48 10.20
CA ALA A 35 46.40 -2.93 9.44
C ALA A 35 45.34 -2.41 10.40
N ALA A 36 44.96 -1.16 10.24
CA ALA A 36 43.86 -0.52 10.97
C ALA A 36 42.55 -1.29 10.69
N ARG A 37 41.89 -1.78 11.74
CA ARG A 37 40.55 -2.35 11.63
C ARG A 37 39.60 -1.24 11.21
N VAL A 38 39.13 -1.28 9.98
CA VAL A 38 37.92 -0.59 9.55
C VAL A 38 36.77 -1.26 10.29
N ARG A 39 36.11 -0.52 11.17
CA ARG A 39 34.85 -0.96 11.80
C ARG A 39 33.81 -1.07 10.70
N GLN A 40 33.35 -2.27 10.44
CA GLN A 40 32.12 -2.47 9.67
C GLN A 40 30.96 -1.88 10.50
N PRO A 41 29.99 -1.19 9.87
CA PRO A 41 28.79 -0.77 10.56
C PRO A 41 28.03 -2.01 11.04
N GLU A 42 27.59 -1.97 12.30
CA GLU A 42 26.73 -3.00 12.87
C GLU A 42 25.43 -3.09 12.05
N PRO A 43 24.95 -4.28 11.69
CA PRO A 43 23.64 -4.43 11.07
C PRO A 43 22.59 -3.93 12.07
N TYR A 44 21.67 -3.10 11.60
CA TYR A 44 20.49 -2.66 12.34
C TYR A 44 19.79 -3.90 12.92
N GLY A 45 19.90 -4.06 14.24
CA GLY A 45 19.27 -5.14 14.97
C GLY A 45 17.75 -4.96 14.96
N TYR A 46 17.06 -5.78 14.21
CA TYR A 46 15.63 -6.01 14.44
C TYR A 46 15.47 -6.57 15.86
N PRO A 47 14.45 -6.12 16.64
CA PRO A 47 14.21 -6.67 17.94
C PRO A 47 13.96 -8.18 17.82
N ALA A 48 14.67 -8.95 18.63
CA ALA A 48 14.58 -10.41 18.67
C ALA A 48 13.12 -10.83 18.82
N VAL A 49 12.63 -11.65 17.88
CA VAL A 49 11.32 -12.29 17.97
C VAL A 49 11.26 -13.11 19.26
N PRO A 50 10.34 -12.84 20.19
CA PRO A 50 10.21 -13.62 21.41
C PRO A 50 9.82 -15.06 21.06
N GLY A 51 10.61 -16.03 21.52
CA GLY A 51 10.30 -17.45 21.37
C GLY A 51 8.92 -17.82 21.95
N PRO A 52 8.36 -18.99 21.60
CA PRO A 52 6.99 -19.38 21.91
C PRO A 52 6.74 -19.44 23.42
N ARG A 53 6.32 -18.32 23.98
CA ARG A 53 5.77 -18.27 25.34
C ARG A 53 4.33 -18.75 25.28
N THR A 54 4.10 -19.82 26.01
CA THR A 54 2.88 -20.58 26.23
C THR A 54 1.57 -19.83 25.95
N VAL A 55 0.89 -20.26 24.88
CA VAL A 55 -0.43 -19.80 24.39
C VAL A 55 -1.54 -19.77 25.47
N ARG A 56 -1.35 -20.45 26.61
CA ARG A 56 -2.30 -20.43 27.74
C ARG A 56 -2.34 -19.12 28.53
N GLY A 57 -1.23 -18.42 28.69
CA GLY A 57 -1.17 -17.14 29.42
C GLY A 57 -1.82 -15.98 28.63
N ALA A 58 -1.60 -15.92 27.32
CA ALA A 58 -2.14 -14.87 26.45
C ALA A 58 -3.68 -14.91 26.38
N ARG A 59 -4.28 -16.10 26.28
CA ARG A 59 -5.75 -16.27 26.25
C ARG A 59 -6.43 -15.85 27.56
N ALA A 60 -5.77 -16.04 28.71
CA ALA A 60 -6.31 -15.61 30.01
C ALA A 60 -6.25 -14.08 30.17
N ALA A 61 -5.18 -13.44 29.69
CA ALA A 61 -5.04 -11.98 29.70
C ALA A 61 -6.06 -11.31 28.76
N ALA A 62 -6.25 -11.83 27.54
CA ALA A 62 -7.24 -11.35 26.58
C ALA A 62 -8.68 -11.42 27.13
N ARG A 63 -9.06 -12.52 27.79
CA ARG A 63 -10.38 -12.66 28.44
C ARG A 63 -10.60 -11.66 29.60
N ARG A 64 -9.54 -11.32 30.35
CA ARG A 64 -9.63 -10.30 31.40
C ARG A 64 -9.78 -8.88 30.83
N ARG A 65 -9.07 -8.57 29.72
CA ARG A 65 -9.21 -7.27 29.00
C ARG A 65 -10.59 -7.12 28.38
N GLN A 66 -11.15 -8.17 27.76
CA GLN A 66 -12.47 -8.16 27.19
C GLN A 66 -13.58 -7.95 28.23
N LYS A 67 -13.46 -8.57 29.44
CA LYS A 67 -14.38 -8.31 30.55
C LYS A 67 -14.29 -6.87 31.08
N ARG A 68 -13.08 -6.27 31.13
CA ARG A 68 -12.92 -4.86 31.51
C ARG A 68 -13.52 -3.92 30.47
N ARG A 69 -13.27 -4.15 29.17
CA ARG A 69 -13.89 -3.35 28.09
C ARG A 69 -15.41 -3.41 28.12
N ARG A 70 -16.00 -4.58 28.28
CA ARG A 70 -17.48 -4.70 28.40
C ARG A 70 -18.02 -3.91 29.57
N ARG A 71 -17.37 -3.91 30.75
CA ARG A 71 -17.78 -3.11 31.91
C ARG A 71 -17.66 -1.60 31.66
N LEU A 72 -16.62 -1.15 30.98
CA LEU A 72 -16.44 0.27 30.64
C LEU A 72 -17.47 0.74 29.60
N VAL A 73 -17.78 -0.09 28.61
CA VAL A 73 -18.82 0.22 27.60
C VAL A 73 -20.21 0.29 28.26
N THR A 74 -20.55 -0.65 29.15
CA THR A 74 -21.83 -0.61 29.87
C THR A 74 -21.92 0.61 30.81
N LEU A 75 -20.83 1.00 31.46
CA LEU A 75 -20.80 2.21 32.29
C LEU A 75 -20.93 3.48 31.43
N GLY A 76 -20.24 3.53 30.28
CA GLY A 76 -20.33 4.65 29.33
C GLY A 76 -21.73 4.83 28.75
N LEU A 77 -22.41 3.72 28.37
CA LEU A 77 -23.81 3.75 27.91
C LEU A 77 -24.76 4.23 29.02
N ALA A 78 -24.58 3.79 30.26
CA ALA A 78 -25.39 4.24 31.38
C ALA A 78 -25.20 5.74 31.66
N CYS A 79 -23.98 6.26 31.60
CA CYS A 79 -23.72 7.70 31.73
C CYS A 79 -24.32 8.51 30.58
N LEU A 80 -24.26 7.99 29.33
CA LEU A 80 -24.85 8.65 28.16
C LEU A 80 -26.38 8.74 28.24
N THR A 81 -27.05 7.65 28.68
CA THR A 81 -28.51 7.68 28.88
C THR A 81 -28.90 8.66 29.99
N LEU A 82 -28.14 8.73 31.09
CA LEU A 82 -28.36 9.68 32.15
C LEU A 82 -28.21 11.15 31.66
N ALA A 83 -27.17 11.42 30.85
CA ALA A 83 -26.93 12.73 30.25
C ALA A 83 -28.08 13.16 29.30
N ILE A 84 -28.56 12.21 28.46
CA ILE A 84 -29.70 12.48 27.55
C ILE A 84 -30.98 12.80 28.32
N VAL A 85 -31.26 12.05 29.39
CA VAL A 85 -32.43 12.32 30.25
C VAL A 85 -32.29 13.67 30.93
N LEU A 86 -31.10 14.02 31.45
CA LEU A 86 -30.85 15.32 32.09
C LEU A 86 -31.00 16.48 31.11
N LEU A 87 -30.53 16.34 29.84
CA LEU A 87 -30.68 17.31 28.77
C LEU A 87 -32.16 17.49 28.38
N ALA A 88 -32.92 16.40 28.34
CA ALA A 88 -34.37 16.46 28.05
C ALA A 88 -35.15 17.21 29.16
N VAL A 89 -34.81 16.97 30.42
CA VAL A 89 -35.40 17.69 31.55
C VAL A 89 -35.02 19.17 31.52
N LEU A 90 -33.78 19.53 31.23
CA LEU A 90 -33.33 20.93 31.15
C LEU A 90 -33.98 21.68 29.97
N ARG A 91 -34.26 20.98 28.84
CA ARG A 91 -34.99 21.60 27.70
C ARG A 91 -36.45 21.86 27.98
N GLN A 92 -37.11 21.10 28.88
CA GLN A 92 -38.50 21.36 29.27
C GLN A 92 -38.64 22.56 30.20
N THR A 93 -37.58 23.02 30.86
CA THR A 93 -37.62 24.20 31.76
C THR A 93 -37.24 25.52 31.09
N SER A 94 -36.88 25.53 29.78
CA SER A 94 -36.43 26.72 29.03
C SER A 94 -37.40 27.19 27.93
N ALA A 95 -38.70 26.93 28.05
CA ALA A 95 -39.68 27.41 27.09
C ALA A 95 -40.46 28.61 27.68
N ALA A 96 -39.91 29.82 27.56
CA ALA A 96 -40.55 31.15 27.55
C ALA A 96 -39.44 32.22 27.57
N GLN A 97 -39.25 33.05 26.65
CA GLN A 97 -39.85 34.13 25.88
C GLN A 97 -38.79 34.98 25.14
N PRO A 98 -39.14 36.08 24.44
CA PRO A 98 -38.77 36.28 23.05
C PRO A 98 -37.85 37.51 22.80
N ALA A 99 -37.36 37.56 21.54
CA ALA A 99 -36.93 38.72 20.75
C ALA A 99 -36.22 39.92 21.40
N GLY A 100 -35.01 40.20 20.89
CA GLY A 100 -34.29 41.46 21.00
C GLY A 100 -33.12 41.50 20.04
N THR A 101 -33.16 42.44 19.13
CA THR A 101 -32.31 42.80 18.03
C THR A 101 -30.92 43.30 18.44
N GLU A 102 -29.99 43.17 17.47
CA GLU A 102 -28.85 44.03 17.14
C GLU A 102 -27.47 43.75 17.70
N GLY A 103 -26.52 43.69 16.74
CA GLY A 103 -25.22 44.34 16.85
C GLY A 103 -23.95 43.51 16.73
N GLY A 104 -23.51 43.29 15.54
CA GLY A 104 -22.18 43.39 15.02
C GLY A 104 -20.93 43.03 15.84
N ALA A 105 -20.16 42.05 15.36
CA ALA A 105 -18.72 42.16 15.19
C ALA A 105 -18.22 40.95 14.38
N ALA A 106 -17.80 41.20 13.16
CA ALA A 106 -17.17 40.23 12.29
C ALA A 106 -15.77 39.86 12.81
N GLY A 107 -15.63 38.68 13.39
CA GLY A 107 -14.36 38.02 13.55
C GLY A 107 -14.09 37.21 12.28
N GLN A 108 -13.19 37.69 11.43
CA GLN A 108 -12.71 36.94 10.27
C GLN A 108 -11.92 35.73 10.78
N SER A 109 -12.58 34.60 10.85
CA SER A 109 -11.92 33.30 10.87
C SER A 109 -11.36 33.10 9.47
N ALA A 110 -10.01 33.02 9.35
CA ALA A 110 -9.38 32.63 8.11
C ALA A 110 -9.91 31.24 7.72
N ALA A 111 -10.73 31.20 6.68
CA ALA A 111 -11.18 29.96 6.09
C ALA A 111 -9.97 29.19 5.58
N LEU A 112 -9.78 27.97 6.06
CA LEU A 112 -8.91 26.99 5.41
C LEU A 112 -9.33 26.93 3.93
N PRO A 113 -8.38 26.82 2.99
CA PRO A 113 -8.73 26.71 1.57
C PRO A 113 -9.67 25.54 1.39
N THR A 114 -10.88 25.83 0.94
CA THR A 114 -11.86 24.83 0.56
C THR A 114 -11.24 24.00 -0.54
N ALA A 115 -11.13 22.67 -0.36
CA ALA A 115 -10.70 21.76 -1.41
C ALA A 115 -11.54 22.04 -2.66
N ALA A 116 -10.89 22.18 -3.81
CA ALA A 116 -11.58 22.40 -5.07
C ALA A 116 -12.50 21.19 -5.31
N ALA A 117 -13.77 21.44 -5.64
CA ALA A 117 -14.68 20.36 -6.02
C ALA A 117 -14.12 19.63 -7.26
N PRO A 118 -14.23 18.29 -7.34
CA PRO A 118 -13.77 17.55 -8.52
C PRO A 118 -14.41 18.12 -9.78
N HIS A 119 -13.62 18.34 -10.83
CA HIS A 119 -14.10 18.84 -12.12
C HIS A 119 -15.02 17.79 -12.76
N GLU A 120 -16.23 18.15 -13.17
CA GLU A 120 -17.21 17.24 -13.79
C GLU A 120 -16.89 16.88 -15.25
N GLY A 121 -15.72 17.27 -15.77
CA GLY A 121 -15.30 17.01 -17.16
C GLY A 121 -13.81 17.26 -17.37
N PRO A 122 -13.27 16.91 -18.56
CA PRO A 122 -11.87 17.10 -18.87
C PRO A 122 -11.47 18.60 -18.88
N PRO A 123 -10.20 18.92 -18.55
CA PRO A 123 -9.15 17.97 -18.17
C PRO A 123 -9.33 17.46 -16.73
N TYR A 124 -9.25 16.13 -16.56
CA TYR A 124 -9.27 15.49 -15.23
C TYR A 124 -7.90 15.60 -14.58
N THR A 125 -7.85 15.98 -13.31
CA THR A 125 -6.60 16.02 -12.55
C THR A 125 -6.29 14.65 -11.96
N ILE A 126 -5.20 14.04 -12.39
CA ILE A 126 -4.74 12.72 -11.94
C ILE A 126 -3.57 12.91 -10.99
N ALA A 127 -3.78 12.61 -9.70
CA ALA A 127 -2.68 12.52 -8.74
C ALA A 127 -1.94 11.21 -8.96
N ILE A 128 -0.63 11.29 -9.24
CA ILE A 128 0.26 10.16 -9.42
C ILE A 128 1.28 10.11 -8.29
N ASP A 129 1.40 8.97 -7.65
CA ASP A 129 2.24 8.74 -6.49
C ASP A 129 3.23 7.61 -6.75
N ALA A 130 4.51 7.94 -6.78
CA ALA A 130 5.57 6.94 -6.76
C ALA A 130 5.81 6.54 -5.30
N GLY A 131 5.60 5.27 -4.95
CA GLY A 131 5.89 4.79 -3.60
C GLY A 131 7.31 5.10 -3.18
N HIS A 132 7.51 5.41 -1.88
CA HIS A 132 8.81 5.78 -1.32
C HIS A 132 9.32 7.16 -1.77
N GLY A 133 10.64 7.40 -1.79
CA GLY A 133 11.21 8.67 -2.25
C GLY A 133 12.35 9.19 -1.35
N GLY A 134 13.31 9.90 -1.93
CA GLY A 134 14.45 10.46 -1.23
C GLY A 134 15.30 9.40 -0.53
N THR A 135 15.35 9.44 0.80
CA THR A 135 16.11 8.47 1.62
C THR A 135 15.39 7.16 1.88
N ASP A 136 14.10 7.06 1.56
CA ASP A 136 13.31 5.84 1.64
C ASP A 136 13.33 5.16 0.27
N ILE A 137 14.10 4.10 0.15
CA ILE A 137 14.26 3.32 -1.09
C ILE A 137 13.23 2.20 -1.25
N GLY A 138 12.36 2.01 -0.27
CA GLY A 138 11.42 0.91 -0.23
C GLY A 138 12.06 -0.45 -0.02
N ALA A 139 11.41 -1.49 -0.49
CA ALA A 139 11.94 -2.84 -0.41
C ALA A 139 13.18 -3.02 -1.30
N GLU A 140 14.16 -3.79 -0.79
CA GLU A 140 15.35 -4.21 -1.52
C GLU A 140 15.19 -5.64 -2.03
N GLY A 141 15.45 -5.85 -3.31
CA GLY A 141 15.33 -7.14 -3.96
C GLY A 141 16.27 -7.28 -5.16
N VAL A 142 15.77 -7.80 -6.27
CA VAL A 142 16.47 -7.80 -7.57
C VAL A 142 16.71 -6.37 -8.03
N ILE A 143 15.76 -5.50 -7.73
CA ILE A 143 15.84 -4.03 -7.84
C ILE A 143 15.34 -3.41 -6.54
N ASN A 144 15.65 -2.14 -6.29
CA ASN A 144 15.02 -1.39 -5.21
C ASN A 144 13.64 -0.90 -5.66
N GLU A 145 12.69 -0.89 -4.76
CA GLU A 145 11.31 -0.51 -5.06
C GLU A 145 11.19 0.89 -5.67
N ILE A 146 11.95 1.87 -5.15
CA ILE A 146 11.97 3.23 -5.70
C ILE A 146 12.36 3.29 -7.19
N GLN A 147 13.21 2.36 -7.67
CA GLN A 147 13.58 2.30 -9.08
C GLN A 147 12.39 1.92 -9.97
N LEU A 148 11.58 0.97 -9.50
CA LEU A 148 10.35 0.54 -10.17
C LEU A 148 9.32 1.68 -10.19
N THR A 149 9.05 2.26 -9.02
CA THR A 149 7.97 3.23 -8.85
C THR A 149 8.23 4.52 -9.61
N GLU A 150 9.45 5.06 -9.51
CA GLU A 150 9.83 6.28 -10.24
C GLU A 150 9.86 6.08 -11.76
N ALA A 151 10.37 4.94 -12.25
CA ALA A 151 10.37 4.66 -13.68
C ALA A 151 8.94 4.54 -14.23
N THR A 152 8.08 3.78 -13.54
CA THR A 152 6.69 3.60 -13.97
C THR A 152 5.90 4.91 -13.94
N ILE A 153 6.01 5.68 -12.85
CA ILE A 153 5.31 6.96 -12.72
C ILE A 153 5.84 7.99 -13.73
N GLY A 154 7.15 8.00 -14.01
CA GLY A 154 7.72 8.87 -15.04
C GLY A 154 7.14 8.60 -16.42
N TYR A 155 6.96 7.34 -16.81
CA TYR A 155 6.32 6.97 -18.07
C TYR A 155 4.82 7.29 -18.09
N LEU A 156 4.12 7.06 -16.98
CA LEU A 156 2.69 7.41 -16.86
C LEU A 156 2.47 8.92 -16.96
N GLU A 157 3.30 9.71 -16.29
CA GLU A 157 3.28 11.17 -16.37
C GLU A 157 3.46 11.66 -17.82
N GLY A 158 4.34 11.00 -18.58
CA GLY A 158 4.54 11.26 -20.00
C GLY A 158 3.28 11.04 -20.84
N TRP A 159 2.52 9.99 -20.60
CA TRP A 159 1.24 9.73 -21.28
C TRP A 159 0.17 10.77 -20.91
N LEU A 160 -0.01 11.01 -19.61
CA LEU A 160 -1.01 11.97 -19.11
C LEU A 160 -0.73 13.41 -19.58
N THR A 161 0.54 13.81 -19.69
CA THR A 161 0.93 15.15 -20.16
C THR A 161 0.68 15.35 -21.66
N GLN A 162 0.71 14.28 -22.44
CA GLN A 162 0.46 14.35 -23.89
C GLN A 162 -1.03 14.32 -24.24
N ASP A 163 -1.89 13.93 -23.32
CA ASP A 163 -3.33 13.81 -23.53
C ASP A 163 -4.06 15.02 -22.94
N GLU A 164 -4.70 15.82 -23.78
CA GLU A 164 -5.44 17.02 -23.39
C GLU A 164 -6.61 16.77 -22.42
N ASN A 165 -7.04 15.51 -22.28
CA ASN A 165 -8.07 15.13 -21.33
C ASN A 165 -7.56 15.11 -19.88
N TYR A 166 -6.25 15.20 -19.64
CA TYR A 166 -5.66 15.03 -18.33
C TYR A 166 -4.68 16.12 -17.93
N THR A 167 -4.59 16.33 -16.63
CA THR A 167 -3.50 17.06 -15.96
C THR A 167 -2.91 16.15 -14.89
N SER A 168 -1.61 15.85 -14.95
CA SER A 168 -0.94 15.06 -13.93
C SER A 168 -0.37 15.93 -12.82
N VAL A 169 -0.49 15.45 -11.57
CA VAL A 169 0.11 16.08 -10.39
C VAL A 169 0.85 15.01 -9.60
N ARG A 170 2.16 15.12 -9.43
CA ARG A 170 2.92 14.26 -8.52
C ARG A 170 2.60 14.62 -7.08
N THR A 171 2.42 13.62 -6.22
CA THR A 171 2.20 13.82 -4.78
C THR A 171 3.46 14.33 -4.08
N HIS A 172 4.65 14.05 -4.63
CA HIS A 172 5.95 14.53 -4.18
C HIS A 172 6.98 14.46 -5.30
N ALA A 173 8.11 15.16 -5.12
CA ALA A 173 9.23 15.06 -6.04
C ALA A 173 10.02 13.75 -5.83
N ALA A 174 10.60 13.21 -6.90
CA ALA A 174 11.29 11.91 -6.93
C ALA A 174 12.41 11.76 -5.89
N ASP A 175 13.13 12.85 -5.61
CA ASP A 175 14.26 12.88 -4.68
C ASP A 175 13.87 13.24 -3.24
N THR A 176 12.56 13.35 -2.95
CA THR A 176 12.04 13.86 -1.68
C THR A 176 11.25 12.79 -0.93
N PHE A 177 11.63 12.53 0.31
CA PHE A 177 10.78 11.76 1.22
C PHE A 177 9.52 12.56 1.57
N SER A 178 8.36 11.94 1.46
CA SER A 178 7.08 12.52 1.84
C SER A 178 6.23 11.49 2.60
N LYS A 179 5.58 11.95 3.66
CA LYS A 179 4.65 11.12 4.44
C LYS A 179 3.35 10.91 3.70
N ASN A 180 2.66 9.79 3.94
CA ASN A 180 1.34 9.51 3.35
C ASN A 180 0.33 10.64 3.53
N THR A 181 0.38 11.34 4.69
CA THR A 181 -0.48 12.51 4.96
C THR A 181 -0.17 13.72 4.07
N GLU A 182 1.10 13.92 3.74
CA GLU A 182 1.56 15.00 2.87
C GLU A 182 1.22 14.69 1.40
N ARG A 183 1.37 13.43 0.99
CA ARG A 183 1.00 12.94 -0.35
C ARG A 183 -0.51 13.07 -0.59
N ALA A 184 -1.34 12.63 0.39
CA ALA A 184 -2.78 12.82 0.32
C ALA A 184 -3.15 14.32 0.26
N ALA A 185 -2.51 15.17 1.10
CA ALA A 185 -2.75 16.60 1.08
C ALA A 185 -2.39 17.25 -0.26
N ALA A 186 -1.32 16.78 -0.93
CA ALA A 186 -0.97 17.26 -2.27
C ALA A 186 -2.05 16.92 -3.30
N ALA A 187 -2.54 15.66 -3.31
CA ALA A 187 -3.64 15.24 -4.17
C ALA A 187 -4.92 16.05 -3.92
N ASN A 188 -5.32 16.18 -2.64
CA ASN A 188 -6.52 16.91 -2.23
C ASN A 188 -6.42 18.41 -2.60
N SER A 189 -5.26 19.04 -2.36
CA SER A 189 -5.03 20.46 -2.68
C SER A 189 -5.06 20.73 -4.19
N ALA A 190 -4.68 19.74 -5.00
CA ALA A 190 -4.76 19.83 -6.45
C ALA A 190 -6.19 19.61 -6.98
N GLY A 191 -7.15 19.25 -6.13
CA GLY A 191 -8.49 18.86 -6.54
C GLY A 191 -8.47 17.63 -7.45
N ALA A 192 -7.65 16.62 -7.10
CA ALA A 192 -7.50 15.43 -7.91
C ALA A 192 -8.84 14.71 -8.10
N SER A 193 -9.12 14.32 -9.34
CA SER A 193 -10.27 13.50 -9.70
C SER A 193 -10.02 12.02 -9.40
N LEU A 194 -8.74 11.64 -9.25
CA LEU A 194 -8.28 10.28 -9.01
C LEU A 194 -6.86 10.30 -8.45
N LEU A 195 -6.52 9.35 -7.56
CA LEU A 195 -5.16 9.09 -7.13
C LEU A 195 -4.76 7.65 -7.48
N LEU A 196 -3.62 7.50 -8.16
CA LEU A 196 -2.94 6.23 -8.39
C LEU A 196 -1.58 6.23 -7.71
N SER A 197 -1.39 5.32 -6.75
CA SER A 197 -0.11 5.08 -6.07
C SER A 197 0.49 3.77 -6.56
N VAL A 198 1.73 3.80 -7.06
CA VAL A 198 2.44 2.63 -7.55
C VAL A 198 3.53 2.23 -6.58
N HIS A 199 3.54 0.96 -6.22
CA HIS A 199 4.46 0.28 -5.32
C HIS A 199 5.02 -0.99 -5.94
N GLY A 200 6.02 -1.58 -5.29
CA GLY A 200 6.58 -2.89 -5.61
C GLY A 200 6.56 -3.79 -4.39
N ASN A 201 5.82 -4.87 -4.47
CA ASN A 201 5.70 -5.84 -3.39
C ASN A 201 7.03 -6.54 -3.09
N SER A 202 7.16 -7.10 -1.90
CA SER A 202 8.33 -7.88 -1.51
C SER A 202 7.95 -9.06 -0.62
N ASP A 203 8.71 -10.14 -0.76
CA ASP A 203 8.64 -11.28 0.15
C ASP A 203 10.08 -11.63 0.58
N PRO A 204 10.50 -11.22 1.79
CA PRO A 204 11.87 -11.47 2.26
C PRO A 204 12.15 -12.94 2.57
N TYR A 205 11.14 -13.80 2.54
CA TYR A 205 11.24 -15.22 2.87
C TYR A 205 11.16 -16.14 1.64
N SER A 206 10.69 -15.63 0.51
CA SER A 206 10.52 -16.42 -0.72
C SER A 206 10.65 -15.57 -1.97
N SER A 207 11.49 -16.00 -2.90
CA SER A 207 11.56 -15.46 -4.27
C SER A 207 10.46 -15.99 -5.19
N ASP A 208 9.64 -16.94 -4.71
CA ASP A 208 8.55 -17.56 -5.49
C ASP A 208 7.25 -16.75 -5.44
N SER A 209 7.20 -15.71 -4.59
CA SER A 209 6.10 -14.77 -4.56
C SER A 209 6.15 -13.85 -5.77
N TYR A 210 5.06 -13.74 -6.53
CA TYR A 210 4.96 -12.90 -7.72
C TYR A 210 3.51 -12.50 -8.02
N GLY A 211 3.33 -11.47 -8.84
CA GLY A 211 2.04 -11.02 -9.34
C GLY A 211 1.60 -9.66 -8.82
N LEU A 212 0.55 -9.12 -9.45
CA LEU A 212 -0.04 -7.81 -9.15
C LEU A 212 -1.09 -7.91 -8.04
N GLU A 213 -1.13 -6.88 -7.19
CA GLU A 213 -2.20 -6.63 -6.21
C GLU A 213 -2.65 -5.17 -6.30
N CYS A 214 -3.96 -4.95 -6.39
CA CYS A 214 -4.57 -3.63 -6.34
C CYS A 214 -5.33 -3.47 -5.02
N TYR A 215 -5.07 -2.40 -4.31
CA TYR A 215 -5.70 -2.05 -3.04
C TYR A 215 -6.50 -0.76 -3.19
N PRO A 216 -7.82 -0.84 -3.50
CA PRO A 216 -8.70 0.32 -3.49
C PRO A 216 -9.05 0.74 -2.06
N GLN A 217 -9.67 1.90 -1.91
CA GLN A 217 -10.33 2.29 -0.65
C GLN A 217 -11.37 1.22 -0.29
N PRO A 218 -11.32 0.65 0.95
CA PRO A 218 -12.14 -0.50 1.30
C PRO A 218 -13.59 -0.13 1.63
N PRO A 219 -14.49 -1.12 1.81
CA PRO A 219 -15.88 -0.91 2.19
C PRO A 219 -16.06 0.07 3.36
N GLY A 220 -17.05 0.95 3.25
CA GLY A 220 -17.36 1.99 4.25
C GLY A 220 -16.57 3.29 4.07
N ARG A 221 -15.64 3.40 3.11
CA ARG A 221 -14.99 4.66 2.72
C ARG A 221 -15.80 5.35 1.62
N THR A 222 -15.74 6.69 1.61
CA THR A 222 -16.59 7.55 0.73
C THR A 222 -16.45 7.19 -0.75
N HIS A 223 -15.24 6.88 -1.20
CA HIS A 223 -14.95 6.60 -2.61
C HIS A 223 -14.68 5.11 -2.89
N HIS A 224 -15.23 4.22 -2.05
CA HIS A 224 -15.03 2.78 -2.18
C HIS A 224 -15.38 2.25 -3.57
N GLU A 225 -16.62 2.48 -4.03
CA GLU A 225 -17.12 1.93 -5.31
C GLU A 225 -16.31 2.43 -6.52
N ASP A 226 -15.97 3.71 -6.55
CA ASP A 226 -15.18 4.30 -7.62
C ASP A 226 -13.72 3.82 -7.60
N SER A 227 -13.15 3.67 -6.41
CA SER A 227 -11.81 3.09 -6.23
C SER A 227 -11.78 1.62 -6.64
N LEU A 228 -12.81 0.86 -6.28
CA LEU A 228 -12.94 -0.55 -6.65
C LEU A 228 -13.05 -0.71 -8.17
N ARG A 229 -13.84 0.13 -8.84
CA ARG A 229 -13.96 0.15 -10.30
C ARG A 229 -12.62 0.39 -10.98
N LEU A 230 -11.82 1.37 -10.51
CA LEU A 230 -10.48 1.59 -11.05
C LEU A 230 -9.55 0.40 -10.81
N ALA A 231 -9.58 -0.21 -9.61
CA ALA A 231 -8.76 -1.35 -9.29
C ALA A 231 -9.03 -2.54 -10.22
N HIS A 232 -10.30 -2.80 -10.55
CA HIS A 232 -10.67 -3.84 -11.52
C HIS A 232 -10.16 -3.51 -12.93
N LEU A 233 -10.33 -2.28 -13.42
CA LEU A 233 -9.83 -1.88 -14.72
C LEU A 233 -8.31 -2.08 -14.84
N ILE A 234 -7.56 -1.75 -13.79
CA ILE A 234 -6.11 -1.99 -13.73
C ILE A 234 -5.82 -3.49 -13.76
N ALA A 235 -6.44 -4.26 -12.86
CA ALA A 235 -6.21 -5.70 -12.76
C ALA A 235 -6.53 -6.42 -14.09
N ASP A 236 -7.64 -6.09 -14.74
CA ASP A 236 -8.05 -6.68 -16.01
C ASP A 236 -7.02 -6.41 -17.12
N LYS A 237 -6.52 -5.17 -17.25
CA LYS A 237 -5.50 -4.84 -18.25
C LYS A 237 -4.19 -5.57 -18.01
N PHE A 238 -3.73 -5.63 -16.76
CA PHE A 238 -2.51 -6.37 -16.42
C PHE A 238 -2.68 -7.87 -16.63
N GLY A 239 -3.83 -8.44 -16.24
CA GLY A 239 -4.16 -9.84 -16.46
C GLY A 239 -4.20 -10.19 -17.97
N ALA A 240 -4.83 -9.35 -18.78
CA ALA A 240 -4.85 -9.50 -20.25
C ALA A 240 -3.44 -9.39 -20.86
N ALA A 241 -2.54 -8.60 -20.27
CA ALA A 241 -1.15 -8.49 -20.69
C ALA A 241 -0.24 -9.62 -20.15
N GLY A 242 -0.80 -10.60 -19.43
CA GLY A 242 -0.11 -11.79 -18.96
C GLY A 242 0.50 -11.68 -17.56
N GLN A 243 0.18 -10.60 -16.79
CA GLN A 243 0.57 -10.55 -15.39
C GLN A 243 -0.31 -11.48 -14.55
N ARG A 244 0.30 -12.18 -13.60
CA ARG A 244 -0.45 -12.95 -12.61
C ARG A 244 -1.19 -12.01 -11.68
N LEU A 245 -2.48 -12.24 -11.51
CA LEU A 245 -3.30 -11.57 -10.50
C LEU A 245 -3.30 -12.36 -9.20
N ARG A 246 -2.97 -11.72 -8.08
CA ARG A 246 -2.96 -12.35 -6.76
C ARG A 246 -4.37 -12.38 -6.16
N GLY A 247 -4.61 -13.30 -5.22
CA GLY A 247 -5.96 -13.54 -4.72
C GLY A 247 -6.89 -14.04 -5.82
N ASN A 248 -8.15 -13.66 -5.79
CA ASN A 248 -9.16 -14.11 -6.75
C ASN A 248 -9.03 -13.39 -8.10
N ALA A 249 -8.87 -12.07 -8.09
CA ALA A 249 -8.88 -11.22 -9.29
C ALA A 249 -7.88 -10.06 -9.23
N GLY A 250 -6.86 -10.14 -8.38
CA GLY A 250 -5.86 -9.08 -8.24
C GLY A 250 -6.30 -7.91 -7.37
N VAL A 251 -7.55 -7.89 -6.89
CA VAL A 251 -8.08 -6.81 -6.05
C VAL A 251 -8.31 -7.32 -4.64
N ARG A 252 -7.81 -6.59 -3.65
CA ARG A 252 -7.86 -6.95 -2.24
C ARG A 252 -7.99 -5.70 -1.38
N TYR A 253 -8.44 -5.87 -0.15
CA TYR A 253 -8.39 -4.80 0.87
C TYR A 253 -7.29 -5.08 1.88
N ILE A 254 -6.76 -4.01 2.43
CA ILE A 254 -5.76 -4.08 3.49
C ILE A 254 -6.24 -3.29 4.69
N TYR A 255 -6.05 -3.86 5.87
CA TYR A 255 -6.35 -3.22 7.15
C TYR A 255 -5.17 -3.39 8.10
N TYR A 256 -5.02 -2.44 9.00
CA TYR A 256 -4.01 -2.46 10.05
C TYR A 256 -4.69 -2.62 11.40
N ALA A 257 -4.74 -3.86 11.89
CA ALA A 257 -5.30 -4.20 13.20
C ALA A 257 -4.24 -4.03 14.29
N GLY A 258 -4.60 -3.34 15.36
CA GLY A 258 -3.67 -3.12 16.49
C GLY A 258 -3.73 -1.71 17.03
N ASP A 259 -2.73 -1.35 17.80
CA ASP A 259 -2.55 -0.01 18.38
C ASP A 259 -1.06 0.27 18.62
N ASP A 260 -0.74 1.51 19.03
CA ASP A 260 0.64 1.96 19.28
C ASP A 260 1.37 1.16 20.37
N GLU A 261 0.64 0.49 21.29
CA GLU A 261 1.24 -0.31 22.35
C GLU A 261 1.54 -1.75 21.91
N SER A 262 0.65 -2.33 21.09
CA SER A 262 0.73 -3.72 20.61
C SER A 262 1.41 -3.86 19.25
N GLY A 263 1.62 -2.75 18.55
CA GLY A 263 2.00 -2.69 17.15
C GLY A 263 0.80 -2.97 16.23
N TYR A 264 0.99 -2.70 14.96
CA TYR A 264 -0.01 -2.93 13.94
C TYR A 264 0.27 -4.23 13.18
N GLU A 265 -0.75 -5.06 13.00
CA GLU A 265 -0.71 -6.27 12.17
C GLU A 265 -1.43 -5.99 10.85
N LYS A 266 -0.75 -6.23 9.74
CA LYS A 266 -1.30 -6.10 8.39
C LYS A 266 -2.24 -7.27 8.11
N GLN A 267 -3.50 -6.98 7.83
CA GLN A 267 -4.52 -7.96 7.46
C GLN A 267 -4.95 -7.72 6.02
N VAL A 268 -4.76 -8.73 5.16
CA VAL A 268 -5.20 -8.70 3.76
C VAL A 268 -6.49 -9.50 3.63
N VAL A 269 -7.49 -8.90 2.98
CA VAL A 269 -8.84 -9.46 2.83
C VAL A 269 -9.20 -9.44 1.33
N GLU A 270 -9.82 -10.51 0.85
CA GLU A 270 -10.28 -10.57 -0.55
C GLU A 270 -11.43 -9.58 -0.78
N GLU A 271 -11.54 -9.04 -1.98
CA GLU A 271 -12.58 -8.06 -2.34
C GLU A 271 -14.03 -8.54 -2.15
N SER A 272 -14.23 -9.86 -2.16
CA SER A 272 -15.54 -10.47 -1.92
C SER A 272 -16.07 -10.29 -0.48
N ASP A 273 -15.20 -9.86 0.45
CA ASP A 273 -15.60 -9.49 1.80
C ASP A 273 -16.06 -8.03 1.84
N SER A 274 -17.36 -7.83 1.81
CA SER A 274 -18.02 -6.51 1.89
C SER A 274 -18.17 -5.98 3.32
N THR A 275 -17.53 -6.61 4.30
CA THR A 275 -17.59 -6.17 5.70
C THR A 275 -16.94 -4.80 5.87
N VAL A 276 -17.66 -3.89 6.51
CA VAL A 276 -17.12 -2.58 6.91
C VAL A 276 -16.31 -2.75 8.19
N TYR A 277 -15.00 -2.72 8.05
CA TYR A 277 -14.07 -2.78 9.18
C TYR A 277 -13.77 -1.38 9.72
N SER A 278 -13.62 -1.29 11.06
CA SER A 278 -13.26 -0.03 11.75
C SER A 278 -11.76 0.27 11.69
N GLU A 279 -10.96 -0.70 11.32
CA GLU A 279 -9.53 -0.61 11.19
C GLU A 279 -9.15 0.29 10.00
N GLN A 280 -8.03 0.99 10.14
CA GLN A 280 -7.53 1.84 9.05
C GLN A 280 -6.92 1.00 7.94
N THR A 281 -7.03 1.49 6.70
CA THR A 281 -6.26 1.00 5.55
C THR A 281 -4.93 1.78 5.41
N PHE A 282 -4.31 1.75 4.26
CA PHE A 282 -3.14 2.60 3.98
C PHE A 282 -3.43 4.07 4.27
N GLY A 283 -2.55 4.72 5.00
CA GLY A 283 -2.75 6.11 5.41
C GLY A 283 -2.93 7.09 4.25
N LEU A 284 -2.38 6.78 3.07
CA LEU A 284 -2.62 7.53 1.83
C LEU A 284 -4.09 7.41 1.41
N LEU A 285 -4.62 6.19 1.32
CA LEU A 285 -6.01 5.94 0.91
C LEU A 285 -7.04 6.48 1.92
N GLU A 286 -6.73 6.42 3.23
CA GLU A 286 -7.61 6.95 4.29
C GLU A 286 -7.79 8.47 4.25
N LYS A 287 -6.81 9.20 3.69
CA LYS A 287 -6.75 10.66 3.76
C LYS A 287 -6.94 11.36 2.42
N THR A 288 -7.12 10.59 1.37
CA THR A 288 -7.37 11.13 0.02
C THR A 288 -8.87 11.35 -0.18
N ASP A 289 -9.23 12.56 -0.64
CA ASP A 289 -10.61 13.01 -0.84
C ASP A 289 -11.14 12.74 -2.25
N CYS A 290 -10.53 11.81 -2.97
CA CYS A 290 -10.98 11.31 -4.28
C CYS A 290 -10.83 9.78 -4.35
N PRO A 291 -11.38 9.13 -5.39
CA PRO A 291 -11.11 7.73 -5.66
C PRO A 291 -9.60 7.45 -5.71
N ALA A 292 -9.16 6.42 -4.99
CA ALA A 292 -7.73 6.13 -4.83
C ALA A 292 -7.44 4.63 -4.83
N VAL A 293 -6.38 4.24 -5.53
CA VAL A 293 -5.88 2.86 -5.58
C VAL A 293 -4.37 2.85 -5.36
N LEU A 294 -3.90 1.97 -4.47
CA LEU A 294 -2.49 1.61 -4.36
C LEU A 294 -2.28 0.28 -5.07
N VAL A 295 -1.28 0.23 -5.95
CA VAL A 295 -0.97 -0.96 -6.73
C VAL A 295 0.43 -1.47 -6.38
N GLU A 296 0.50 -2.72 -5.98
CA GLU A 296 1.73 -3.51 -5.91
C GLU A 296 1.96 -4.14 -7.28
N GLN A 297 2.72 -3.45 -8.15
CA GLN A 297 2.86 -3.77 -9.58
C GLN A 297 3.45 -5.15 -9.83
N CYS A 298 4.47 -5.51 -9.06
CA CYS A 298 5.17 -6.79 -9.10
C CYS A 298 6.02 -6.97 -7.84
N PHE A 299 6.57 -8.17 -7.62
CA PHE A 299 7.50 -8.41 -6.51
C PHE A 299 8.92 -8.04 -6.90
N VAL A 300 9.49 -7.03 -6.23
CA VAL A 300 10.90 -6.63 -6.46
C VAL A 300 11.90 -7.70 -6.02
N THR A 301 11.46 -8.66 -5.19
CA THR A 301 12.25 -9.83 -4.75
C THR A 301 12.18 -11.03 -5.69
N SER A 302 11.34 -11.00 -6.73
CA SER A 302 11.16 -12.07 -7.71
C SER A 302 11.88 -11.75 -9.01
N GLU A 303 12.90 -12.57 -9.39
CA GLU A 303 13.61 -12.40 -10.67
C GLU A 303 12.66 -12.44 -11.88
N ALA A 304 11.68 -13.35 -11.86
CA ALA A 304 10.73 -13.51 -12.96
C ALA A 304 9.79 -12.28 -13.09
N ASP A 305 9.31 -11.78 -11.95
CA ASP A 305 8.45 -10.59 -11.93
C ASP A 305 9.20 -9.34 -12.37
N VAL A 306 10.42 -9.14 -11.86
CA VAL A 306 11.28 -8.01 -12.25
C VAL A 306 11.65 -8.09 -13.74
N ALA A 307 12.00 -9.27 -14.25
CA ALA A 307 12.32 -9.46 -15.67
C ALA A 307 11.13 -9.09 -16.58
N ALA A 308 9.91 -9.35 -16.13
CA ALA A 308 8.69 -9.06 -16.88
C ALA A 308 8.18 -7.61 -16.68
N TRP A 309 8.21 -7.08 -15.46
CA TRP A 309 7.47 -5.87 -15.07
C TRP A 309 8.31 -4.81 -14.35
N GLY A 310 9.55 -5.13 -13.94
CA GLY A 310 10.45 -4.23 -13.20
C GLY A 310 11.60 -3.67 -14.02
N THR A 311 11.82 -4.14 -15.26
CA THR A 311 12.77 -3.55 -16.20
C THR A 311 12.24 -2.25 -16.77
N ASP A 312 13.10 -1.45 -17.43
CA ASP A 312 12.66 -0.23 -18.11
C ASP A 312 11.48 -0.47 -19.07
N ASP A 313 11.58 -1.51 -19.92
CA ASP A 313 10.48 -1.90 -20.83
C ASP A 313 9.24 -2.40 -20.07
N GLY A 314 9.43 -3.10 -18.94
CA GLY A 314 8.36 -3.53 -18.07
C GLY A 314 7.62 -2.36 -17.45
N CYS A 315 8.33 -1.37 -16.92
CA CYS A 315 7.78 -0.14 -16.37
C CYS A 315 7.05 0.69 -17.42
N ARG A 316 7.62 0.80 -18.64
CA ARG A 316 6.99 1.49 -19.79
C ARG A 316 5.66 0.84 -20.18
N ARG A 317 5.65 -0.51 -20.25
CA ARG A 317 4.45 -1.27 -20.53
C ARG A 317 3.40 -1.12 -19.41
N ALA A 318 3.81 -1.21 -18.16
CA ALA A 318 2.93 -1.02 -17.01
C ALA A 318 2.29 0.37 -17.00
N ALA A 319 3.08 1.41 -17.25
CA ALA A 319 2.58 2.78 -17.35
C ALA A 319 1.54 2.95 -18.46
N ARG A 320 1.72 2.28 -19.60
CA ARG A 320 0.71 2.27 -20.67
C ARG A 320 -0.60 1.63 -20.22
N LEU A 321 -0.55 0.50 -19.50
CA LEU A 321 -1.73 -0.17 -18.98
C LEU A 321 -2.47 0.68 -17.93
N TYR A 322 -1.74 1.38 -17.06
CA TYR A 322 -2.32 2.34 -16.13
C TYR A 322 -3.02 3.50 -16.84
N TYR A 323 -2.37 4.07 -17.85
CA TYR A 323 -2.96 5.14 -18.66
C TYR A 323 -4.25 4.67 -19.36
N GLU A 324 -4.25 3.48 -19.97
CA GLU A 324 -5.44 2.91 -20.60
C GLU A 324 -6.56 2.61 -19.61
N ALA A 325 -6.22 2.19 -18.39
CA ALA A 325 -7.20 2.00 -17.31
C ALA A 325 -7.82 3.34 -16.88
N ILE A 326 -7.02 4.40 -16.79
CA ILE A 326 -7.48 5.75 -16.50
C ILE A 326 -8.39 6.27 -17.61
N CYS A 327 -8.02 6.07 -18.89
CA CYS A 327 -8.86 6.46 -20.02
C CYS A 327 -10.23 5.76 -19.96
N GLU A 328 -10.24 4.44 -19.74
CA GLU A 328 -11.48 3.67 -19.63
C GLU A 328 -12.31 4.10 -18.40
N TYR A 329 -11.64 4.43 -17.29
CA TYR A 329 -12.30 4.92 -16.08
C TYR A 329 -13.08 6.22 -16.34
N PHE A 330 -12.54 7.15 -17.10
CA PHE A 330 -13.17 8.43 -17.43
C PHE A 330 -13.95 8.40 -18.77
N GLY A 331 -13.91 7.31 -19.53
CA GLY A 331 -14.59 7.17 -20.81
C GLY A 331 -13.94 7.99 -21.91
N THR A 332 -12.64 8.22 -21.86
CA THR A 332 -11.85 8.87 -22.94
C THR A 332 -11.14 7.82 -23.80
N GLU A 333 -10.84 8.18 -25.04
CA GLU A 333 -10.08 7.32 -25.94
C GLU A 333 -8.57 7.46 -25.67
N PRO A 334 -7.83 6.37 -25.46
CA PRO A 334 -6.39 6.46 -25.25
C PRO A 334 -5.65 6.89 -26.50
N LEU A 335 -4.61 7.71 -26.35
CA LEU A 335 -3.70 8.05 -27.44
C LEU A 335 -3.12 6.79 -28.10
N PRO A 336 -2.85 6.80 -29.41
CA PRO A 336 -2.26 5.64 -30.09
C PRO A 336 -0.92 5.28 -29.44
N GLY A 337 -0.66 3.97 -29.32
CA GLY A 337 0.64 3.46 -28.90
C GLY A 337 1.72 3.81 -29.94
N THR A 338 2.88 4.25 -29.50
CA THR A 338 4.06 4.47 -30.34
C THR A 338 4.89 3.21 -30.45
#